data_5f280dbeaa8894d669610e9514778bf2
#
_entry.id   5f280dbeaa8894d669610e9514778bf2
#
_cell.length_a   1.000
_cell.length_b   1.000
_cell.length_c   1.000
_cell.angle_alpha   90.00
_cell.angle_beta   90.00
_cell.angle_gamma   90.00
#
_symmetry.space_group_name_H-M   'P 1'
#
loop_
_entity.id
_entity.type
_entity.pdbx_description
1 polymer ?
#
loop_
_entity_poly.entity_id
_entity_poly.type
_entity_poly.pdbx_seq_one_letter_code
_entity_poly.pdbx_strand_id
1 'polypeptide(L)'
;MKTTGFRSFILYILTAAFLGCMGFFLFELFTQGGEWAMQPYNQHLVAGGQMTWAGTISDRNGEVLVGSQDGVRSYNSDAGIREATVHTVGDKNGYISTGVQLVYRPQLVGYNPILGVTTITGKSGGGNISLTIDSSLCETATELLGSRKGAVILYDYTTGDILCKASTPTFDPENIPDDIDTNDQYKGAYLDRTISSSFTPGSTFKVVTSACAIENLSDWDSRTYTCTGSTIINGEEITCMGQHGEIGLEAALGNSCNIYFAELAADLGKDAMTKTANEMGFNQAQKLDEIVVSASTYDVSEADENALAWSGIGQYTTLVTPYHMMRIMGAIANDGVPVEPHLVSSMNGSGLGDYTAKVEKGERMMPENVAKVLQSLLRSDVATYYRSDMFPSEFQVCAKTGTAEVGGDKEDTGWVAGYCANPETPYAFVVVVEEGGFGSACAAPIASQLLQQLAG
;
A
#
# COMPACT_ATOMS: atom_id res chain seq x y z
N MET A 1 -50.67 43.31 18.01
CA MET A 1 -50.22 42.05 18.59
C MET A 1 -49.82 40.97 17.59
N LYS A 2 -50.53 40.73 16.44
CA LYS A 2 -50.16 39.73 15.43
C LYS A 2 -48.83 39.96 14.73
N THR A 3 -48.49 41.23 14.43
CA THR A 3 -47.21 41.61 13.80
C THR A 3 -45.97 41.42 14.68
N THR A 4 -46.12 41.60 16.01
CA THR A 4 -45.02 41.43 16.97
C THR A 4 -44.67 39.93 17.15
N GLY A 5 -45.70 39.06 17.23
CA GLY A 5 -45.48 37.64 17.34
C GLY A 5 -44.82 37.05 16.10
N PHE A 6 -45.17 37.50 14.89
CA PHE A 6 -44.56 37.08 13.65
C PHE A 6 -43.08 37.53 13.55
N ARG A 7 -42.78 38.76 13.96
CA ARG A 7 -41.36 39.25 14.02
C ARG A 7 -40.53 38.50 15.03
N SER A 8 -41.08 38.16 16.20
CA SER A 8 -40.39 37.31 17.19
C SER A 8 -40.13 35.91 16.67
N PHE A 9 -41.09 35.32 15.92
CA PHE A 9 -40.89 34.00 15.30
C PHE A 9 -39.77 34.02 14.27
N ILE A 10 -39.71 35.02 13.39
CA ILE A 10 -38.62 35.20 12.43
C ILE A 10 -37.29 35.37 13.16
N LEU A 11 -37.24 36.13 14.24
CA LEU A 11 -36.01 36.32 15.03
C LEU A 11 -35.53 35.00 15.63
N TYR A 12 -36.40 34.16 16.16
CA TYR A 12 -36.02 32.84 16.65
C TYR A 12 -35.49 31.93 15.56
N ILE A 13 -36.06 31.93 14.36
CA ILE A 13 -35.54 31.19 13.21
C ILE A 13 -34.14 31.68 12.85
N LEU A 14 -33.94 32.99 12.74
CA LEU A 14 -32.63 33.57 12.42
C LEU A 14 -31.59 33.26 13.51
N THR A 15 -31.98 33.31 14.78
CA THR A 15 -31.10 32.95 15.89
C THR A 15 -30.74 31.46 15.85
N ALA A 16 -31.71 30.58 15.60
CA ALA A 16 -31.43 29.15 15.46
C ALA A 16 -30.51 28.84 14.25
N ALA A 17 -30.76 29.49 13.12
CA ALA A 17 -29.89 29.38 11.95
C ALA A 17 -28.47 29.89 12.21
N PHE A 18 -28.32 31.04 12.88
CA PHE A 18 -27.03 31.57 13.27
C PHE A 18 -26.26 30.64 14.21
N LEU A 19 -26.93 30.07 15.23
CA LEU A 19 -26.32 29.13 16.16
C LEU A 19 -25.94 27.83 15.43
N GLY A 20 -26.75 27.37 14.47
CA GLY A 20 -26.41 26.22 13.63
C GLY A 20 -25.18 26.47 12.76
N CYS A 21 -25.10 27.64 12.10
CA CYS A 21 -23.92 28.04 11.30
C CYS A 21 -22.67 28.18 12.18
N MET A 22 -22.81 28.75 13.38
CA MET A 22 -21.70 28.89 14.31
C MET A 22 -21.21 27.53 14.82
N GLY A 23 -22.14 26.61 15.12
CA GLY A 23 -21.79 25.24 15.49
C GLY A 23 -21.05 24.49 14.35
N PHE A 24 -21.54 24.65 13.11
CA PHE A 24 -20.88 24.12 11.92
C PHE A 24 -19.49 24.75 11.71
N PHE A 25 -19.37 26.07 11.83
CA PHE A 25 -18.06 26.72 11.72
C PHE A 25 -17.06 26.25 12.77
N LEU A 26 -17.51 26.08 14.02
CA LEU A 26 -16.65 25.54 15.08
C LEU A 26 -16.23 24.10 14.76
N PHE A 27 -17.15 23.28 14.27
CA PHE A 27 -16.84 21.92 13.83
C PHE A 27 -15.76 21.93 12.75
N GLU A 28 -15.91 22.72 11.70
CA GLU A 28 -14.93 22.89 10.63
C GLU A 28 -13.58 23.42 11.14
N LEU A 29 -13.62 24.40 12.08
CA LEU A 29 -12.39 24.93 12.71
C LEU A 29 -11.60 23.87 13.46
N PHE A 30 -12.26 22.97 14.15
CA PHE A 30 -11.61 21.89 14.89
C PHE A 30 -11.16 20.73 13.97
N THR A 31 -11.86 20.47 12.89
CA THR A 31 -11.54 19.38 11.96
C THR A 31 -10.58 19.79 10.85
N GLN A 32 -10.73 21.00 10.27
CA GLN A 32 -9.97 21.47 9.12
C GLN A 32 -9.07 22.68 9.41
N GLY A 33 -9.16 23.25 10.60
CA GLY A 33 -8.41 24.47 10.94
C GLY A 33 -6.89 24.30 10.81
N GLY A 34 -6.36 23.11 10.99
CA GLY A 34 -4.97 22.77 10.71
C GLY A 34 -4.59 22.97 9.25
N GLU A 35 -5.41 22.50 8.33
CA GLU A 35 -5.19 22.69 6.89
C GLU A 35 -5.31 24.15 6.47
N TRP A 36 -6.28 24.89 7.06
CA TRP A 36 -6.41 26.31 6.79
C TRP A 36 -5.19 27.11 7.26
N ALA A 37 -4.65 26.77 8.44
CA ALA A 37 -3.45 27.42 8.96
C ALA A 37 -2.21 27.12 8.11
N MET A 38 -2.15 25.95 7.46
CA MET A 38 -1.02 25.46 6.67
C MET A 38 -1.07 25.86 5.19
N GLN A 39 -2.00 26.73 4.79
CA GLN A 39 -2.06 27.20 3.41
C GLN A 39 -0.74 27.86 2.97
N PRO A 40 -0.33 27.70 1.69
CA PRO A 40 0.95 28.21 1.17
C PRO A 40 1.18 29.72 1.36
N TYR A 41 0.09 30.48 1.52
CA TYR A 41 0.14 31.94 1.75
C TYR A 41 0.60 32.31 3.17
N ASN A 42 0.63 31.36 4.13
CA ASN A 42 1.14 31.58 5.48
C ASN A 42 2.69 31.47 5.51
N GLN A 43 3.36 32.35 4.73
CA GLN A 43 4.81 32.29 4.50
C GLN A 43 5.66 32.37 5.78
N HIS A 44 5.14 32.96 6.86
CA HIS A 44 5.84 33.02 8.15
C HIS A 44 5.98 31.67 8.87
N LEU A 45 5.20 30.66 8.45
CA LEU A 45 5.34 29.28 8.93
C LEU A 45 6.39 28.51 8.13
N VAL A 46 6.83 29.06 6.99
CA VAL A 46 7.65 28.38 5.99
C VAL A 46 8.72 29.35 5.49
N ALA A 47 9.83 29.50 6.22
CA ALA A 47 10.95 30.30 5.72
C ALA A 47 11.68 29.52 4.61
N GLY A 48 11.74 30.09 3.40
CA GLY A 48 12.42 29.48 2.25
C GLY A 48 11.82 28.13 1.77
N GLY A 49 10.51 27.91 2.01
CA GLY A 49 9.86 26.63 1.66
C GLY A 49 9.96 25.55 2.74
N GLN A 50 10.71 25.78 3.81
CA GLN A 50 10.95 24.79 4.87
C GLN A 50 10.19 25.12 6.17
N MET A 51 9.75 24.08 6.88
CA MET A 51 9.14 24.21 8.22
C MET A 51 10.24 24.41 9.27
N THR A 52 10.65 25.64 9.50
CA THR A 52 11.88 25.99 10.24
C THR A 52 11.92 25.54 11.70
N TRP A 53 10.78 25.30 12.34
CA TRP A 53 10.71 24.89 13.75
C TRP A 53 9.82 23.67 13.96
N ALA A 54 9.56 22.91 12.90
CA ALA A 54 8.77 21.69 12.98
C ALA A 54 9.50 20.62 13.82
N GLY A 55 8.71 19.78 14.46
CA GLY A 55 9.23 18.67 15.25
C GLY A 55 9.96 17.62 14.43
N THR A 56 10.51 16.64 15.11
CA THR A 56 11.32 15.56 14.54
C THR A 56 10.44 14.44 14.01
N ILE A 57 10.86 13.83 12.91
CA ILE A 57 10.37 12.53 12.43
C ILE A 57 11.50 11.53 12.62
N SER A 58 11.25 10.45 13.34
CA SER A 58 12.18 9.36 13.56
C SER A 58 11.60 8.03 13.11
N ASP A 59 12.46 7.07 12.83
CA ASP A 59 12.09 5.67 12.61
C ASP A 59 11.75 4.94 13.92
N ARG A 60 11.45 3.63 13.83
CA ARG A 60 11.13 2.79 15.00
C ARG A 60 12.27 2.62 15.99
N ASN A 61 13.52 2.78 15.54
CA ASN A 61 14.74 2.63 16.34
C ASN A 61 15.18 3.95 16.98
N GLY A 62 14.45 5.06 16.70
CA GLY A 62 14.77 6.41 17.16
C GLY A 62 15.78 7.13 16.26
N GLU A 63 16.13 6.55 15.09
CA GLU A 63 16.97 7.22 14.11
C GLU A 63 16.23 8.43 13.53
N VAL A 64 16.84 9.59 13.58
CA VAL A 64 16.22 10.85 13.10
C VAL A 64 16.29 10.90 11.58
N LEU A 65 15.12 10.86 10.93
CA LEU A 65 14.99 10.95 9.48
C LEU A 65 14.97 12.41 9.00
N VAL A 66 14.28 13.27 9.75
CA VAL A 66 14.28 14.71 9.52
C VAL A 66 13.95 15.45 10.82
N GLY A 67 14.64 16.57 11.08
CA GLY A 67 14.45 17.37 12.28
C GLY A 67 14.74 18.84 12.03
N SER A 68 14.47 19.69 13.02
CA SER A 68 14.81 21.10 13.00
C SER A 68 15.72 21.44 14.17
N GLN A 69 16.84 22.10 13.88
CA GLN A 69 17.78 22.61 14.87
C GLN A 69 18.10 24.07 14.54
N ASP A 70 17.97 24.97 15.52
CA ASP A 70 18.25 26.41 15.39
C ASP A 70 17.53 27.09 14.20
N GLY A 71 16.31 26.63 13.90
CA GLY A 71 15.50 27.16 12.80
C GLY A 71 15.92 26.64 11.41
N VAL A 72 16.77 25.63 11.35
CA VAL A 72 17.14 24.95 10.11
C VAL A 72 16.60 23.52 10.15
N ARG A 73 15.82 23.16 9.13
CA ARG A 73 15.32 21.81 8.94
C ARG A 73 16.29 21.02 8.08
N SER A 74 16.72 19.88 8.56
CA SER A 74 17.67 18.99 7.88
C SER A 74 17.18 17.55 7.91
N TYR A 75 17.55 16.80 6.89
CA TYR A 75 17.34 15.34 6.83
C TYR A 75 18.49 14.61 7.52
N ASN A 76 18.39 13.29 7.62
CA ASN A 76 19.43 12.44 8.16
C ASN A 76 20.79 12.73 7.51
N SER A 77 21.87 12.52 8.25
CA SER A 77 23.24 12.74 7.73
C SER A 77 23.64 11.71 6.68
N ASP A 78 23.07 10.49 6.73
CA ASP A 78 23.34 9.43 5.77
C ASP A 78 22.50 9.61 4.50
N ALA A 79 23.17 9.60 3.34
CA ALA A 79 22.53 9.77 2.05
C ALA A 79 21.64 8.58 1.67
N GLY A 80 22.07 7.35 1.98
CA GLY A 80 21.32 6.14 1.71
C GLY A 80 19.98 6.13 2.46
N ILE A 81 19.99 6.49 3.75
CA ILE A 81 18.78 6.64 4.55
C ILE A 81 17.86 7.74 3.98
N ARG A 82 18.44 8.89 3.56
CA ARG A 82 17.65 9.97 2.95
C ARG A 82 16.95 9.52 1.68
N GLU A 83 17.69 8.88 0.78
CA GLU A 83 17.16 8.37 -0.49
C GLU A 83 16.10 7.28 -0.26
N ALA A 84 16.34 6.37 0.68
CA ALA A 84 15.43 5.27 0.98
C ALA A 84 14.11 5.73 1.61
N THR A 85 14.15 6.82 2.38
CA THR A 85 12.99 7.28 3.16
C THR A 85 12.28 8.50 2.59
N VAL A 86 12.77 9.10 1.49
CA VAL A 86 12.20 10.34 0.94
C VAL A 86 10.72 10.21 0.58
N HIS A 87 10.28 9.09 0.02
CA HIS A 87 8.87 8.86 -0.31
C HIS A 87 7.98 8.73 0.93
N THR A 88 8.56 8.32 2.06
CA THR A 88 7.85 8.21 3.35
C THR A 88 7.84 9.55 4.07
N VAL A 89 9.00 10.20 4.18
CA VAL A 89 9.16 11.46 4.92
C VAL A 89 8.63 12.65 4.12
N GLY A 90 8.85 12.66 2.81
CA GLY A 90 8.54 13.78 1.91
C GLY A 90 9.77 14.66 1.60
N ASP A 91 9.72 15.34 0.47
CA ASP A 91 10.76 16.25 0.00
C ASP A 91 10.59 17.68 0.55
N LYS A 92 11.63 18.51 0.38
CA LYS A 92 11.64 19.90 0.85
C LYS A 92 10.56 20.78 0.20
N ASN A 93 10.21 20.48 -1.05
CA ASN A 93 9.30 21.29 -1.86
C ASN A 93 7.84 20.84 -1.74
N GLY A 94 7.60 19.63 -1.15
CA GLY A 94 6.27 19.05 -1.01
C GLY A 94 5.72 18.45 -2.31
N TYR A 95 6.59 18.06 -3.25
CA TYR A 95 6.18 17.37 -4.48
C TYR A 95 5.70 15.95 -4.20
N ILE A 96 6.26 15.30 -3.15
CA ILE A 96 5.77 14.02 -2.65
C ILE A 96 4.57 14.27 -1.75
N SER A 97 3.37 14.27 -2.33
CA SER A 97 2.12 14.63 -1.64
C SER A 97 1.72 13.67 -0.52
N THR A 98 2.25 12.45 -0.52
CA THR A 98 2.01 11.41 0.49
C THR A 98 3.03 11.41 1.62
N GLY A 99 4.01 12.32 1.59
CA GLY A 99 5.04 12.42 2.60
C GLY A 99 4.51 12.86 3.98
N VAL A 100 5.00 12.22 5.03
CA VAL A 100 4.61 12.50 6.43
C VAL A 100 4.76 13.99 6.79
N GLN A 101 5.79 14.67 6.27
CA GLN A 101 5.99 16.10 6.50
C GLN A 101 4.83 16.95 5.96
N LEU A 102 4.18 16.52 4.88
CA LEU A 102 3.08 17.26 4.30
C LEU A 102 1.76 16.88 4.97
N VAL A 103 1.48 15.59 5.11
CA VAL A 103 0.23 15.07 5.67
C VAL A 103 0.07 15.46 7.14
N TYR A 104 1.14 15.34 7.93
CA TYR A 104 1.13 15.65 9.37
C TYR A 104 1.73 17.02 9.70
N ARG A 105 1.72 17.93 8.75
CA ARG A 105 2.24 19.30 8.92
C ARG A 105 1.64 20.05 10.12
N PRO A 106 0.32 20.00 10.37
CA PRO A 106 -0.27 20.65 11.55
C PRO A 106 0.33 20.14 12.87
N GLN A 107 0.55 18.84 12.99
CA GLN A 107 1.14 18.19 14.17
C GLN A 107 2.60 18.63 14.33
N LEU A 108 3.37 18.54 13.25
CA LEU A 108 4.80 18.86 13.24
C LEU A 108 5.08 20.32 13.61
N VAL A 109 4.22 21.27 13.24
CA VAL A 109 4.39 22.68 13.62
C VAL A 109 3.73 23.04 14.97
N GLY A 110 3.11 22.07 15.64
CA GLY A 110 2.44 22.30 16.91
C GLY A 110 1.18 23.18 16.78
N TYR A 111 0.38 22.94 15.73
CA TYR A 111 -0.89 23.65 15.58
C TYR A 111 -1.85 23.29 16.72
N ASN A 112 -2.47 24.33 17.28
CA ASN A 112 -3.53 24.20 18.28
C ASN A 112 -4.74 25.03 17.81
N PRO A 113 -5.96 24.46 17.75
CA PRO A 113 -7.14 25.18 17.26
C PRO A 113 -7.50 26.44 18.07
N ILE A 114 -7.03 26.54 19.33
CA ILE A 114 -7.32 27.69 20.22
C ILE A 114 -6.14 28.67 20.24
N LEU A 115 -4.90 28.15 20.31
CA LEU A 115 -3.69 28.96 20.52
C LEU A 115 -2.95 29.29 19.20
N GLY A 116 -3.37 28.70 18.08
CA GLY A 116 -2.66 28.82 16.79
C GLY A 116 -1.40 27.97 16.74
N VAL A 117 -0.39 28.41 15.98
CA VAL A 117 0.86 27.68 15.78
C VAL A 117 1.86 28.05 16.85
N THR A 118 2.27 27.11 17.66
CA THR A 118 3.17 27.36 18.81
C THR A 118 4.63 27.64 18.39
N THR A 119 5.06 27.16 17.23
CA THR A 119 6.42 27.37 16.70
C THR A 119 6.71 28.83 16.27
N ILE A 120 5.68 29.66 16.05
CA ILE A 120 5.85 31.10 15.70
C ILE A 120 6.53 31.89 16.82
N THR A 121 6.39 31.44 18.08
CA THR A 121 6.94 32.17 19.22
C THR A 121 8.43 31.91 19.49
N GLY A 122 9.13 31.18 18.61
CA GLY A 122 10.57 30.85 18.76
C GLY A 122 10.86 29.86 19.89
N LYS A 123 9.84 29.29 20.49
CA LYS A 123 9.98 28.17 21.42
C LYS A 123 9.82 26.90 20.62
N SER A 124 10.82 26.03 20.66
CA SER A 124 10.73 24.66 20.12
C SER A 124 9.46 23.97 20.65
N GLY A 125 8.49 23.72 19.79
CA GLY A 125 7.18 23.26 20.25
C GLY A 125 6.41 22.47 19.19
N GLY A 126 7.07 22.08 18.10
CA GLY A 126 6.49 21.15 17.13
C GLY A 126 6.33 19.76 17.72
N GLY A 127 5.30 19.04 17.29
CA GLY A 127 5.11 17.66 17.68
C GLY A 127 6.08 16.71 17.00
N ASN A 128 6.64 15.78 17.74
CA ASN A 128 7.49 14.73 17.18
C ASN A 128 6.64 13.55 16.71
N ILE A 129 7.06 12.93 15.62
CA ILE A 129 6.41 11.75 15.03
C ILE A 129 7.42 10.61 15.00
N SER A 130 7.06 9.48 15.60
CA SER A 130 7.80 8.23 15.47
C SER A 130 7.08 7.34 14.47
N LEU A 131 7.82 6.84 13.48
CA LEU A 131 7.31 5.94 12.45
C LEU A 131 7.57 4.48 12.84
N THR A 132 6.86 3.58 12.19
CA THR A 132 7.03 2.13 12.37
C THR A 132 8.11 1.54 11.48
N ILE A 133 8.57 2.26 10.45
CA ILE A 133 9.60 1.76 9.52
C ILE A 133 10.96 1.60 10.23
N ASP A 134 11.72 0.63 9.75
CA ASP A 134 13.16 0.51 9.98
C ASP A 134 13.89 1.12 8.79
N SER A 135 14.58 2.23 9.02
CA SER A 135 15.24 2.97 7.94
C SER A 135 16.38 2.18 7.30
N SER A 136 17.07 1.31 8.05
CA SER A 136 18.11 0.45 7.50
C SER A 136 17.55 -0.65 6.60
N LEU A 137 16.37 -1.17 6.93
CA LEU A 137 15.66 -2.11 6.07
C LEU A 137 15.15 -1.44 4.78
N CYS A 138 14.69 -0.18 4.88
CA CYS A 138 14.31 0.61 3.71
C CYS A 138 15.51 0.91 2.80
N GLU A 139 16.68 1.20 3.39
CA GLU A 139 17.93 1.40 2.66
C GLU A 139 18.32 0.15 1.89
N THR A 140 18.37 -1.01 2.55
CA THR A 140 18.62 -2.30 1.90
C THR A 140 17.62 -2.58 0.78
N ALA A 141 16.32 -2.32 0.98
CA ALA A 141 15.31 -2.49 -0.05
C ALA A 141 15.57 -1.61 -1.28
N THR A 142 15.98 -0.37 -1.05
CA THR A 142 16.32 0.61 -2.11
C THR A 142 17.58 0.18 -2.87
N GLU A 143 18.61 -0.26 -2.18
CA GLU A 143 19.83 -0.81 -2.79
C GLU A 143 19.54 -2.05 -3.64
N LEU A 144 18.70 -2.96 -3.15
CA LEU A 144 18.31 -4.18 -3.87
C LEU A 144 17.45 -3.88 -5.11
N LEU A 145 16.60 -2.86 -5.08
CA LEU A 145 15.92 -2.35 -6.28
C LEU A 145 16.92 -1.73 -7.27
N GLY A 146 17.91 -1.01 -6.76
CA GLY A 146 18.95 -0.35 -7.56
C GLY A 146 18.36 0.68 -8.52
N SER A 147 18.77 0.65 -9.78
CA SER A 147 18.28 1.56 -10.83
C SER A 147 16.92 1.16 -11.43
N ARG A 148 16.36 0.01 -11.03
CA ARG A 148 15.05 -0.46 -11.52
C ARG A 148 13.93 0.35 -10.88
N LYS A 149 12.85 0.56 -11.63
CA LYS A 149 11.61 1.12 -11.08
C LYS A 149 10.87 0.03 -10.33
N GLY A 150 10.45 0.33 -9.09
CA GLY A 150 9.79 -0.70 -8.29
C GLY A 150 9.32 -0.21 -6.94
N ALA A 151 8.75 -1.13 -6.19
CA ALA A 151 8.25 -0.91 -4.86
C ALA A 151 8.50 -2.13 -3.97
N VAL A 152 8.85 -1.87 -2.72
CA VAL A 152 8.89 -2.85 -1.63
C VAL A 152 8.02 -2.34 -0.50
N ILE A 153 7.14 -3.18 0.00
CA ILE A 153 6.37 -2.89 1.20
C ILE A 153 6.26 -4.16 2.04
N LEU A 154 6.51 -4.05 3.34
CA LEU A 154 6.49 -5.14 4.30
C LEU A 154 5.95 -4.65 5.63
N TYR A 155 5.07 -5.43 6.27
CA TYR A 155 4.52 -5.10 7.57
C TYR A 155 4.38 -6.34 8.46
N ASP A 156 4.34 -6.11 9.77
CA ASP A 156 3.94 -7.11 10.75
C ASP A 156 2.41 -7.24 10.75
N TYR A 157 1.89 -8.38 10.28
CA TYR A 157 0.45 -8.60 10.16
C TYR A 157 -0.26 -8.86 11.50
N THR A 158 0.47 -8.89 12.63
CA THR A 158 -0.10 -9.03 13.97
C THR A 158 -0.23 -7.69 14.69
N THR A 159 0.68 -6.75 14.44
CA THR A 159 0.68 -5.41 15.05
C THR A 159 0.14 -4.34 14.10
N GLY A 160 0.31 -4.50 12.80
CA GLY A 160 0.03 -3.48 11.79
C GLY A 160 1.23 -2.58 11.46
N ASP A 161 2.36 -2.72 12.15
CA ASP A 161 3.55 -1.91 11.92
C ASP A 161 4.09 -2.10 10.51
N ILE A 162 4.15 -1.06 9.68
CA ILE A 162 4.92 -1.09 8.43
C ILE A 162 6.40 -1.01 8.77
N LEU A 163 7.16 -2.06 8.44
CA LEU A 163 8.58 -2.16 8.75
C LEU A 163 9.46 -1.67 7.60
N CYS A 164 9.02 -1.84 6.36
CA CYS A 164 9.72 -1.40 5.17
C CYS A 164 8.75 -0.79 4.17
N LYS A 165 9.14 0.34 3.61
CA LYS A 165 8.40 1.04 2.56
C LYS A 165 9.40 1.77 1.68
N ALA A 166 9.74 1.18 0.53
CA ALA A 166 10.70 1.71 -0.43
C ALA A 166 10.10 1.82 -1.82
N SER A 167 10.40 2.89 -2.51
CA SER A 167 9.95 3.19 -3.88
C SER A 167 11.12 3.73 -4.70
N THR A 168 11.27 3.24 -5.92
CA THR A 168 12.29 3.71 -6.88
C THR A 168 11.65 4.07 -8.22
N PRO A 169 12.21 5.05 -8.98
CA PRO A 169 13.43 5.80 -8.70
C PRO A 169 13.28 6.68 -7.47
N THR A 170 14.39 6.90 -6.80
CA THR A 170 14.49 7.78 -5.63
C THR A 170 15.53 8.87 -5.87
N PHE A 171 15.67 9.79 -4.92
CA PHE A 171 16.64 10.88 -4.97
C PHE A 171 17.00 11.36 -3.56
N ASP A 172 18.17 11.97 -3.42
CA ASP A 172 18.57 12.63 -2.17
C ASP A 172 17.84 13.98 -2.02
N PRO A 173 16.96 14.16 -1.01
CA PRO A 173 16.23 15.41 -0.80
C PRO A 173 17.15 16.59 -0.39
N GLU A 174 18.39 16.34 0.03
CA GLU A 174 19.40 17.36 0.30
C GLU A 174 20.16 17.78 -0.96
N ASN A 175 20.26 16.89 -1.96
CA ASN A 175 21.01 17.08 -3.20
C ASN A 175 20.17 16.67 -4.41
N ILE A 176 19.01 17.33 -4.60
CA ILE A 176 18.09 17.03 -5.70
C ILE A 176 18.83 17.23 -7.04
N PRO A 177 18.83 16.22 -7.94
CA PRO A 177 19.47 16.35 -9.24
C PRO A 177 18.86 17.50 -10.07
N ASP A 178 19.69 18.31 -10.70
CA ASP A 178 19.23 19.44 -11.52
C ASP A 178 18.39 18.98 -12.73
N ASP A 179 18.56 17.77 -13.17
CA ASP A 179 17.87 17.14 -14.30
C ASP A 179 16.74 16.19 -13.93
N ILE A 180 16.28 16.21 -12.65
CA ILE A 180 15.27 15.28 -12.13
C ILE A 180 13.96 15.25 -12.94
N ASP A 181 13.57 16.40 -13.52
CA ASP A 181 12.34 16.53 -14.31
C ASP A 181 12.52 16.15 -15.79
N THR A 182 13.75 16.00 -16.27
CA THR A 182 14.07 15.79 -17.69
C THR A 182 14.80 14.50 -17.99
N ASN A 183 15.40 13.87 -17.00
CA ASN A 183 16.13 12.62 -17.12
C ASN A 183 15.20 11.42 -16.89
N ASP A 184 15.09 10.55 -17.87
CA ASP A 184 14.22 9.36 -17.82
C ASP A 184 14.54 8.41 -16.65
N GLN A 185 15.76 8.47 -16.11
CA GLN A 185 16.14 7.73 -14.91
C GLN A 185 15.27 8.12 -13.70
N TYR A 186 14.91 9.40 -13.58
CA TYR A 186 14.10 9.93 -12.49
C TYR A 186 12.60 10.00 -12.82
N LYS A 187 12.17 9.48 -13.95
CA LYS A 187 10.75 9.52 -14.33
C LYS A 187 9.87 8.86 -13.28
N GLY A 188 9.06 9.69 -12.60
CA GLY A 188 8.22 9.27 -11.47
C GLY A 188 8.97 9.18 -10.14
N ALA A 189 10.08 9.92 -9.96
CA ALA A 189 10.84 9.96 -8.70
C ALA A 189 10.06 10.60 -7.54
N TYR A 190 9.04 11.42 -7.81
CA TYR A 190 8.15 11.97 -6.79
C TYR A 190 6.96 11.07 -6.46
N LEU A 191 6.82 9.94 -7.14
CA LEU A 191 5.69 9.02 -6.99
C LEU A 191 6.04 7.90 -6.01
N ASP A 192 5.30 7.81 -4.94
CA ASP A 192 5.37 6.68 -4.02
C ASP A 192 4.65 5.47 -4.62
N ARG A 193 5.40 4.54 -5.19
CA ARG A 193 4.89 3.37 -5.88
C ARG A 193 4.22 2.36 -4.95
N THR A 194 4.51 2.43 -3.67
CA THR A 194 3.92 1.48 -2.71
C THR A 194 2.42 1.70 -2.50
N ILE A 195 1.97 2.96 -2.58
CA ILE A 195 0.59 3.38 -2.26
C ILE A 195 -0.09 4.20 -3.36
N SER A 196 0.68 4.85 -4.25
CA SER A 196 0.14 5.77 -5.25
C SER A 196 0.13 5.21 -6.67
N SER A 197 0.83 4.09 -6.92
CA SER A 197 0.81 3.40 -8.20
C SER A 197 0.01 2.12 -8.13
N SER A 198 -0.80 1.89 -9.17
CA SER A 198 -1.50 0.63 -9.39
C SER A 198 -0.87 -0.08 -10.58
N PHE A 199 -0.63 -1.37 -10.43
CA PHE A 199 0.01 -2.21 -11.43
C PHE A 199 -0.87 -3.39 -11.79
N THR A 200 -0.74 -3.91 -13.00
CA THR A 200 -1.30 -5.19 -13.39
C THR A 200 -0.68 -6.29 -12.52
N PRO A 201 -1.47 -7.06 -11.74
CA PRO A 201 -0.94 -8.03 -10.79
C PRO A 201 -0.42 -9.31 -11.43
N GLY A 202 -0.86 -9.64 -12.64
CA GLY A 202 -0.58 -10.93 -13.26
C GLY A 202 -0.92 -12.09 -12.33
N SER A 203 -0.09 -13.11 -12.32
CA SER A 203 -0.36 -14.35 -11.57
C SER A 203 -0.52 -14.20 -10.05
N THR A 204 -0.23 -13.04 -9.45
CA THR A 204 -0.55 -12.83 -8.01
C THR A 204 -2.06 -12.73 -7.79
N PHE A 205 -2.83 -12.29 -8.78
CA PHE A 205 -4.30 -12.23 -8.71
C PHE A 205 -4.95 -13.62 -8.67
N LYS A 206 -4.26 -14.69 -9.08
CA LYS A 206 -4.75 -16.07 -8.98
C LYS A 206 -5.12 -16.46 -7.55
N VAL A 207 -4.57 -15.77 -6.55
CA VAL A 207 -4.97 -15.90 -5.14
C VAL A 207 -6.42 -15.45 -4.94
N VAL A 208 -6.83 -14.33 -5.56
CA VAL A 208 -8.21 -13.83 -5.52
C VAL A 208 -9.16 -14.77 -6.28
N THR A 209 -8.76 -15.25 -7.44
CA THR A 209 -9.53 -16.23 -8.23
C THR A 209 -9.67 -17.57 -7.48
N SER A 210 -8.62 -18.00 -6.76
CA SER A 210 -8.69 -19.18 -5.89
C SER A 210 -9.68 -18.98 -4.73
N ALA A 211 -9.64 -17.81 -4.07
CA ALA A 211 -10.60 -17.47 -3.02
C ALA A 211 -12.04 -17.55 -3.55
N CYS A 212 -12.28 -16.97 -4.72
CA CYS A 212 -13.59 -17.00 -5.38
C CYS A 212 -14.06 -18.46 -5.65
N ALA A 213 -13.18 -19.31 -6.14
CA ALA A 213 -13.50 -20.71 -6.41
C ALA A 213 -13.84 -21.47 -5.13
N ILE A 214 -13.01 -21.35 -4.09
CA ILE A 214 -13.21 -22.04 -2.81
C ILE A 214 -14.52 -21.61 -2.14
N GLU A 215 -14.93 -20.36 -2.30
CA GLU A 215 -16.17 -19.84 -1.72
C GLU A 215 -17.41 -20.26 -2.52
N ASN A 216 -17.34 -20.29 -3.86
CA ASN A 216 -18.52 -20.37 -4.70
C ASN A 216 -18.73 -21.74 -5.40
N LEU A 217 -17.72 -22.60 -5.47
CA LEU A 217 -17.81 -23.91 -6.13
C LEU A 217 -17.76 -25.05 -5.11
N SER A 218 -18.75 -25.93 -5.12
CA SER A 218 -18.81 -27.07 -4.20
C SER A 218 -17.79 -28.17 -4.53
N ASP A 219 -17.25 -28.17 -5.73
CA ASP A 219 -16.30 -29.15 -6.29
C ASP A 219 -14.91 -28.56 -6.52
N TRP A 220 -14.60 -27.40 -5.91
CA TRP A 220 -13.33 -26.70 -6.11
C TRP A 220 -12.08 -27.56 -5.86
N ASP A 221 -12.16 -28.52 -4.94
CA ASP A 221 -11.07 -29.40 -4.52
C ASP A 221 -10.84 -30.59 -5.45
N SER A 222 -11.85 -30.96 -6.24
CA SER A 222 -11.82 -32.06 -7.19
C SER A 222 -11.89 -31.62 -8.65
N ARG A 223 -12.13 -30.32 -8.90
CA ARG A 223 -12.23 -29.75 -10.24
C ARG A 223 -10.89 -29.74 -10.94
N THR A 224 -10.85 -30.27 -12.16
CA THR A 224 -9.66 -30.29 -13.01
C THR A 224 -9.93 -29.65 -14.38
N TYR A 225 -8.89 -29.10 -14.97
CA TYR A 225 -8.87 -28.66 -16.38
C TYR A 225 -7.63 -29.21 -17.06
N THR A 226 -7.66 -29.35 -18.39
CA THR A 226 -6.53 -29.87 -19.17
C THR A 226 -5.74 -28.75 -19.79
N CYS A 227 -4.50 -28.56 -19.35
CA CYS A 227 -3.58 -27.59 -19.93
C CYS A 227 -2.66 -28.23 -20.98
N THR A 228 -2.92 -27.91 -22.24
CA THR A 228 -2.08 -28.36 -23.39
C THR A 228 -1.08 -27.29 -23.87
N GLY A 229 -0.95 -26.18 -23.10
CA GLY A 229 -0.10 -25.05 -23.45
C GLY A 229 -0.89 -23.85 -23.98
N SER A 230 -2.08 -24.06 -24.54
CA SER A 230 -3.03 -23.01 -24.87
C SER A 230 -4.48 -23.50 -24.80
N THR A 231 -5.43 -22.58 -24.74
CA THR A 231 -6.87 -22.83 -24.89
C THR A 231 -7.50 -21.69 -25.69
N ILE A 232 -8.68 -21.95 -26.27
CA ILE A 232 -9.44 -20.95 -27.02
C ILE A 232 -10.72 -20.67 -26.23
N ILE A 233 -10.88 -19.42 -25.79
CA ILE A 233 -12.09 -18.93 -25.10
C ILE A 233 -12.67 -17.81 -25.94
N ASN A 234 -13.95 -17.91 -26.29
CA ASN A 234 -14.67 -16.96 -27.15
C ASN A 234 -13.95 -16.63 -28.48
N GLY A 235 -13.24 -17.63 -29.06
CA GLY A 235 -12.55 -17.50 -30.35
C GLY A 235 -11.14 -16.87 -30.28
N GLU A 236 -10.66 -16.51 -29.10
CA GLU A 236 -9.33 -15.97 -28.87
C GLU A 236 -8.46 -16.91 -28.04
N GLU A 237 -7.16 -16.95 -28.35
CA GLU A 237 -6.20 -17.85 -27.72
C GLU A 237 -5.66 -17.27 -26.41
N ILE A 238 -5.67 -18.09 -25.35
CA ILE A 238 -4.95 -17.84 -24.09
C ILE A 238 -3.81 -18.85 -23.99
N THR A 239 -2.59 -18.38 -23.75
CA THR A 239 -1.38 -19.19 -23.69
C THR A 239 -0.92 -19.45 -22.24
N CYS A 240 -0.20 -20.54 -22.07
CA CYS A 240 0.44 -20.92 -20.82
C CYS A 240 1.94 -21.17 -21.04
N MET A 241 2.75 -20.94 -20.02
CA MET A 241 4.21 -21.14 -20.09
C MET A 241 4.62 -22.61 -20.24
N GLY A 242 3.72 -23.55 -19.98
CA GLY A 242 3.97 -24.98 -20.05
C GLY A 242 2.73 -25.78 -20.39
N GLN A 243 2.92 -27.09 -20.63
CA GLN A 243 1.86 -28.07 -20.79
C GLN A 243 1.77 -28.86 -19.48
N HIS A 244 0.71 -28.63 -18.70
CA HIS A 244 0.58 -29.20 -17.37
C HIS A 244 -0.30 -30.48 -17.31
N GLY A 245 -0.97 -30.81 -18.44
CA GLY A 245 -1.91 -31.92 -18.50
C GLY A 245 -3.19 -31.67 -17.70
N GLU A 246 -3.80 -32.73 -17.21
CA GLU A 246 -4.96 -32.62 -16.29
C GLU A 246 -4.47 -32.19 -14.91
N ILE A 247 -4.97 -31.06 -14.42
CA ILE A 247 -4.42 -30.36 -13.25
C ILE A 247 -5.54 -29.78 -12.39
N GLY A 248 -5.44 -29.93 -11.06
CA GLY A 248 -6.35 -29.34 -10.06
C GLY A 248 -5.79 -28.04 -9.47
N LEU A 249 -6.56 -27.40 -8.59
CA LEU A 249 -6.29 -26.05 -8.07
C LEU A 249 -4.89 -25.89 -7.45
N GLU A 250 -4.48 -26.82 -6.58
CA GLU A 250 -3.18 -26.75 -5.90
C GLU A 250 -2.02 -26.76 -6.90
N ALA A 251 -1.99 -27.76 -7.79
CA ALA A 251 -0.95 -27.85 -8.79
C ALA A 251 -1.01 -26.69 -9.81
N ALA A 252 -2.20 -26.20 -10.11
CA ALA A 252 -2.39 -25.07 -11.03
C ALA A 252 -1.87 -23.75 -10.42
N LEU A 253 -2.09 -23.53 -9.12
CA LEU A 253 -1.55 -22.35 -8.43
C LEU A 253 -0.02 -22.43 -8.36
N GLY A 254 0.54 -23.58 -7.95
CA GLY A 254 1.97 -23.81 -7.85
C GLY A 254 2.72 -23.68 -9.17
N ASN A 255 2.19 -24.25 -10.27
CA ASN A 255 2.73 -24.10 -11.62
C ASN A 255 2.33 -22.78 -12.30
N SER A 256 1.53 -21.96 -11.63
CA SER A 256 1.01 -20.72 -12.20
C SER A 256 0.28 -20.92 -13.55
N CYS A 257 -0.52 -21.99 -13.68
CA CYS A 257 -1.17 -22.39 -14.93
C CYS A 257 -2.21 -21.36 -15.39
N ASN A 258 -1.95 -20.67 -16.51
CA ASN A 258 -2.90 -19.69 -17.04
C ASN A 258 -4.19 -20.35 -17.52
N ILE A 259 -4.12 -21.53 -18.13
CA ILE A 259 -5.29 -22.20 -18.70
C ILE A 259 -6.27 -22.58 -17.61
N TYR A 260 -5.77 -23.20 -16.51
CA TYR A 260 -6.63 -23.54 -15.37
C TYR A 260 -7.40 -22.32 -14.84
N PHE A 261 -6.70 -21.21 -14.59
CA PHE A 261 -7.30 -20.01 -14.01
C PHE A 261 -8.17 -19.23 -14.98
N ALA A 262 -7.90 -19.29 -16.29
CA ALA A 262 -8.74 -18.72 -17.33
C ALA A 262 -10.10 -19.45 -17.43
N GLU A 263 -10.06 -20.79 -17.54
CA GLU A 263 -11.27 -21.64 -17.56
C GLU A 263 -12.06 -21.50 -16.23
N LEU A 264 -11.36 -21.49 -15.10
CA LEU A 264 -11.95 -21.32 -13.78
C LEU A 264 -12.70 -19.99 -13.65
N ALA A 265 -12.10 -18.89 -14.13
CA ALA A 265 -12.75 -17.57 -14.11
C ALA A 265 -13.97 -17.50 -15.04
N ALA A 266 -13.91 -18.14 -16.21
CA ALA A 266 -15.05 -18.27 -17.10
C ALA A 266 -16.22 -19.04 -16.44
N ASP A 267 -15.92 -20.16 -15.75
CA ASP A 267 -16.91 -20.96 -15.01
C ASP A 267 -17.50 -20.21 -13.80
N LEU A 268 -16.70 -19.41 -13.08
CA LEU A 268 -17.14 -18.61 -11.94
C LEU A 268 -18.06 -17.47 -12.36
N GLY A 269 -17.79 -16.88 -13.50
CA GLY A 269 -18.58 -15.77 -14.05
C GLY A 269 -18.31 -14.42 -13.40
N LYS A 270 -18.77 -13.35 -14.06
CA LYS A 270 -18.54 -11.96 -13.69
C LYS A 270 -19.01 -11.63 -12.27
N ASP A 271 -20.19 -12.09 -11.90
CA ASP A 271 -20.83 -11.71 -10.63
C ASP A 271 -20.06 -12.24 -9.44
N ALA A 272 -19.66 -13.52 -9.46
CA ALA A 272 -18.88 -14.12 -8.39
C ALA A 272 -17.48 -13.47 -8.28
N MET A 273 -16.80 -13.30 -9.41
CA MET A 273 -15.47 -12.67 -9.45
C MET A 273 -15.51 -11.22 -8.95
N THR A 274 -16.49 -10.43 -9.39
CA THR A 274 -16.67 -9.02 -8.94
C THR A 274 -16.98 -8.96 -7.45
N LYS A 275 -17.89 -9.83 -6.96
CA LYS A 275 -18.25 -9.90 -5.54
C LYS A 275 -17.00 -10.19 -4.68
N THR A 276 -16.25 -11.26 -5.00
CA THR A 276 -15.05 -11.63 -4.25
C THR A 276 -13.98 -10.53 -4.30
N ALA A 277 -13.74 -9.93 -5.47
CA ALA A 277 -12.78 -8.83 -5.58
C ALA A 277 -13.20 -7.63 -4.69
N ASN A 278 -14.49 -7.25 -4.68
CA ASN A 278 -14.98 -6.17 -3.83
C ASN A 278 -14.88 -6.50 -2.34
N GLU A 279 -15.18 -7.73 -1.92
CA GLU A 279 -15.02 -8.19 -0.53
C GLU A 279 -13.55 -8.19 -0.09
N MET A 280 -12.63 -8.41 -1.03
CA MET A 280 -11.19 -8.32 -0.79
C MET A 280 -10.65 -6.88 -0.90
N GLY A 281 -11.51 -5.85 -1.09
CA GLY A 281 -11.16 -4.43 -1.02
C GLY A 281 -10.86 -3.77 -2.37
N PHE A 282 -11.05 -4.43 -3.50
CA PHE A 282 -10.98 -3.78 -4.81
C PHE A 282 -12.13 -2.78 -4.98
N ASN A 283 -11.94 -1.77 -5.83
CA ASN A 283 -12.89 -0.71 -6.13
C ASN A 283 -13.28 0.15 -4.91
N GLN A 284 -12.50 0.11 -3.85
CA GLN A 284 -12.75 0.84 -2.61
C GLN A 284 -11.62 1.82 -2.31
N ALA A 285 -11.98 2.95 -1.70
CA ALA A 285 -10.98 3.89 -1.18
C ALA A 285 -10.23 3.25 -0.01
N GLN A 286 -8.92 3.39 0.00
CA GLN A 286 -8.06 2.88 1.06
C GLN A 286 -7.23 4.01 1.65
N LYS A 287 -6.78 3.82 2.88
CA LYS A 287 -5.89 4.75 3.58
C LYS A 287 -4.78 3.97 4.28
N LEU A 288 -3.66 4.66 4.45
CA LEU A 288 -2.59 4.28 5.36
C LEU A 288 -2.49 5.43 6.38
N ASP A 289 -3.02 5.25 7.57
CA ASP A 289 -3.30 6.35 8.51
C ASP A 289 -4.12 7.46 7.83
N GLU A 290 -3.62 8.70 7.81
CA GLU A 290 -4.25 9.82 7.11
C GLU A 290 -3.86 9.93 5.63
N ILE A 291 -2.97 9.05 5.14
CA ILE A 291 -2.48 9.09 3.76
C ILE A 291 -3.46 8.35 2.85
N VAL A 292 -3.91 9.02 1.80
CA VAL A 292 -4.78 8.40 0.78
C VAL A 292 -3.98 7.44 -0.08
N VAL A 293 -4.45 6.21 -0.19
CA VAL A 293 -3.91 5.16 -1.05
C VAL A 293 -4.74 5.10 -2.34
N SER A 294 -4.07 4.96 -3.48
CA SER A 294 -4.77 4.77 -4.76
C SER A 294 -5.64 3.50 -4.74
N ALA A 295 -6.85 3.60 -5.25
CA ALA A 295 -7.75 2.45 -5.29
C ALA A 295 -7.22 1.38 -6.26
N SER A 296 -7.27 0.13 -5.84
CA SER A 296 -7.13 -1.01 -6.74
C SER A 296 -8.45 -1.22 -7.48
N THR A 297 -8.39 -1.64 -8.73
CA THR A 297 -9.57 -1.78 -9.58
C THR A 297 -9.72 -3.19 -10.14
N TYR A 298 -10.94 -3.68 -10.12
CA TYR A 298 -11.39 -4.88 -10.82
C TYR A 298 -12.74 -4.58 -11.48
N ASP A 299 -12.74 -4.44 -12.80
CA ASP A 299 -13.97 -4.13 -13.56
C ASP A 299 -14.06 -5.07 -14.77
N VAL A 300 -15.05 -5.96 -14.71
CA VAL A 300 -15.39 -6.92 -15.78
C VAL A 300 -16.80 -6.70 -16.30
N SER A 301 -17.41 -5.54 -16.02
CA SER A 301 -18.78 -5.23 -16.44
C SER A 301 -18.96 -5.38 -17.95
N GLU A 302 -18.04 -4.83 -18.74
CA GLU A 302 -18.03 -4.89 -20.20
C GLU A 302 -17.21 -6.07 -20.76
N ALA A 303 -16.62 -6.92 -19.92
CA ALA A 303 -15.81 -8.04 -20.36
C ALA A 303 -16.66 -9.07 -21.13
N ASP A 304 -16.17 -9.58 -22.22
CA ASP A 304 -16.66 -10.85 -22.78
C ASP A 304 -16.04 -12.04 -22.05
N GLU A 305 -16.29 -13.25 -22.50
CA GLU A 305 -15.80 -14.46 -21.84
C GLU A 305 -14.26 -14.56 -21.88
N ASN A 306 -13.62 -14.13 -22.97
CA ASN A 306 -12.16 -14.11 -23.07
C ASN A 306 -11.55 -13.06 -22.14
N ALA A 307 -12.08 -11.83 -22.11
CA ALA A 307 -11.65 -10.76 -21.22
C ALA A 307 -11.85 -11.15 -19.74
N LEU A 308 -12.95 -11.83 -19.39
CA LEU A 308 -13.18 -12.38 -18.07
C LEU A 308 -12.12 -13.43 -17.71
N ALA A 309 -11.79 -14.33 -18.63
CA ALA A 309 -10.74 -15.33 -18.44
C ALA A 309 -9.37 -14.68 -18.20
N TRP A 310 -8.99 -13.65 -18.98
CA TRP A 310 -7.78 -12.85 -18.76
C TRP A 310 -7.79 -12.14 -17.40
N SER A 311 -8.94 -11.64 -16.95
CA SER A 311 -9.04 -11.01 -15.62
C SER A 311 -8.76 -12.00 -14.48
N GLY A 312 -9.14 -13.27 -14.65
CA GLY A 312 -8.90 -14.34 -13.68
C GLY A 312 -7.42 -14.67 -13.47
N ILE A 313 -6.56 -14.32 -14.42
CA ILE A 313 -5.10 -14.44 -14.31
C ILE A 313 -4.42 -13.10 -13.98
N GLY A 314 -5.22 -12.08 -13.63
CA GLY A 314 -4.73 -10.77 -13.21
C GLY A 314 -4.28 -9.86 -14.35
N GLN A 315 -4.91 -10.01 -15.50
CA GLN A 315 -4.71 -9.18 -16.69
C GLN A 315 -5.99 -8.36 -16.99
N TYR A 316 -6.19 -7.93 -18.23
CA TYR A 316 -7.29 -7.09 -18.67
C TYR A 316 -7.26 -5.73 -17.96
N THR A 317 -8.31 -5.33 -17.25
CA THR A 317 -8.41 -4.03 -16.55
C THR A 317 -8.02 -4.12 -15.07
N THR A 318 -7.53 -5.27 -14.61
CA THR A 318 -7.20 -5.49 -13.19
C THR A 318 -5.94 -4.72 -12.80
N LEU A 319 -6.07 -3.85 -11.79
CA LEU A 319 -4.96 -3.08 -11.24
C LEU A 319 -4.96 -3.18 -9.71
N VAL A 320 -3.78 -3.32 -9.11
CA VAL A 320 -3.62 -3.41 -7.66
C VAL A 320 -2.42 -2.58 -7.20
N THR A 321 -2.56 -1.90 -6.05
CA THR A 321 -1.41 -1.27 -5.39
C THR A 321 -0.61 -2.31 -4.60
N PRO A 322 0.71 -2.16 -4.45
CA PRO A 322 1.51 -3.04 -3.58
C PRO A 322 0.96 -3.08 -2.14
N TYR A 323 0.54 -1.95 -1.60
CA TYR A 323 -0.09 -1.85 -0.29
C TYR A 323 -1.34 -2.73 -0.15
N HIS A 324 -2.24 -2.69 -1.13
CA HIS A 324 -3.47 -3.48 -1.09
C HIS A 324 -3.18 -4.98 -1.18
N MET A 325 -2.27 -5.39 -2.08
CA MET A 325 -1.87 -6.79 -2.20
C MET A 325 -1.21 -7.30 -0.89
N MET A 326 -0.42 -6.46 -0.22
CA MET A 326 0.15 -6.77 1.08
C MET A 326 -0.94 -6.98 2.15
N ARG A 327 -1.98 -6.13 2.20
CA ARG A 327 -3.12 -6.30 3.10
C ARG A 327 -3.88 -7.61 2.84
N ILE A 328 -4.05 -7.99 1.57
CA ILE A 328 -4.66 -9.28 1.20
C ILE A 328 -3.83 -10.45 1.76
N MET A 329 -2.50 -10.41 1.62
CA MET A 329 -1.62 -11.45 2.16
C MET A 329 -1.68 -11.51 3.69
N GLY A 330 -1.71 -10.36 4.37
CA GLY A 330 -1.90 -10.29 5.81
C GLY A 330 -3.28 -10.78 6.26
N ALA A 331 -4.33 -10.50 5.50
CA ALA A 331 -5.66 -11.03 5.78
C ALA A 331 -5.70 -12.57 5.66
N ILE A 332 -5.05 -13.14 4.65
CA ILE A 332 -4.92 -14.61 4.52
C ILE A 332 -4.19 -15.17 5.75
N ALA A 333 -3.06 -14.57 6.15
CA ALA A 333 -2.30 -14.98 7.33
C ALA A 333 -3.14 -14.94 8.62
N ASN A 334 -4.08 -13.98 8.73
CA ASN A 334 -4.95 -13.73 9.88
C ASN A 334 -6.38 -14.27 9.67
N ASP A 335 -6.54 -15.44 9.08
CA ASP A 335 -7.82 -16.15 8.96
C ASP A 335 -8.94 -15.28 8.31
N GLY A 336 -8.55 -14.46 7.35
CA GLY A 336 -9.42 -13.65 6.49
C GLY A 336 -9.73 -12.25 7.00
N VAL A 337 -9.14 -11.81 8.11
CA VAL A 337 -9.31 -10.45 8.67
C VAL A 337 -7.95 -9.77 8.75
N PRO A 338 -7.68 -8.71 7.98
CA PRO A 338 -6.42 -7.99 8.09
C PRO A 338 -6.30 -7.26 9.43
N VAL A 339 -5.09 -7.13 9.96
CA VAL A 339 -4.75 -6.04 10.87
C VAL A 339 -4.41 -4.84 10.01
N GLU A 340 -5.02 -3.69 10.30
CA GLU A 340 -4.82 -2.49 9.49
C GLU A 340 -3.39 -1.99 9.62
N PRO A 341 -2.66 -1.85 8.50
CA PRO A 341 -1.31 -1.33 8.52
C PRO A 341 -1.28 0.13 8.93
N HIS A 342 -0.29 0.52 9.71
CA HIS A 342 -0.04 1.90 10.10
C HIS A 342 1.44 2.25 9.99
N LEU A 343 1.71 3.50 9.65
CA LEU A 343 3.04 4.07 9.44
C LEU A 343 3.50 4.89 10.65
N VAL A 344 2.55 5.51 11.38
CA VAL A 344 2.82 6.34 12.54
C VAL A 344 2.62 5.53 13.81
N SER A 345 3.70 5.27 14.56
CA SER A 345 3.64 4.58 15.84
C SER A 345 3.19 5.50 16.98
N SER A 346 3.69 6.75 16.96
CA SER A 346 3.28 7.75 17.96
C SER A 346 3.51 9.18 17.50
N MET A 347 2.73 10.09 18.07
CA MET A 347 2.94 11.53 17.97
C MET A 347 2.88 12.14 19.36
N ASN A 348 3.79 13.01 19.71
CA ASN A 348 3.83 13.64 21.01
C ASN A 348 4.28 15.11 20.92
N GLY A 349 3.89 15.92 21.89
CA GLY A 349 4.21 17.34 21.96
C GLY A 349 3.47 18.19 20.92
N SER A 350 2.49 17.65 20.18
CA SER A 350 1.68 18.41 19.25
C SER A 350 0.58 19.18 20.00
N GLY A 351 0.17 20.33 19.45
CA GLY A 351 -0.95 21.11 20.00
C GLY A 351 -2.31 20.41 19.86
N LEU A 352 -2.37 19.29 19.13
CA LEU A 352 -3.57 18.45 18.91
C LEU A 352 -3.67 17.30 19.90
N GLY A 353 -2.67 17.12 20.78
CA GLY A 353 -2.60 16.04 21.76
C GLY A 353 -1.65 14.91 21.32
N ASP A 354 -1.37 14.02 22.28
CA ASP A 354 -0.52 12.86 22.02
C ASP A 354 -1.33 11.73 21.38
N TYR A 355 -0.67 10.97 20.50
CA TYR A 355 -1.22 9.81 19.81
C TYR A 355 -0.27 8.62 19.97
N THR A 356 -0.83 7.45 20.12
CA THR A 356 -0.11 6.17 20.04
C THR A 356 -0.96 5.20 19.24
N ALA A 357 -0.36 4.57 18.24
CA ALA A 357 -1.03 3.58 17.41
C ALA A 357 -1.58 2.42 18.25
N LYS A 358 -2.67 1.87 17.78
CA LYS A 358 -3.30 0.68 18.35
C LYS A 358 -3.46 -0.36 17.26
N VAL A 359 -3.41 -1.61 17.66
CA VAL A 359 -3.73 -2.71 16.75
C VAL A 359 -5.22 -2.64 16.42
N GLU A 360 -5.53 -2.38 15.16
CA GLU A 360 -6.90 -2.30 14.66
C GLU A 360 -7.13 -3.42 13.65
N LYS A 361 -8.27 -4.10 13.76
CA LYS A 361 -8.69 -5.10 12.79
C LYS A 361 -9.56 -4.45 11.74
N GLY A 362 -9.26 -4.73 10.48
CA GLY A 362 -10.06 -4.30 9.36
C GLY A 362 -11.31 -5.15 9.15
N GLU A 363 -12.03 -4.83 8.09
CA GLU A 363 -13.16 -5.64 7.65
C GLU A 363 -12.71 -7.00 7.14
N ARG A 364 -13.52 -8.02 7.35
CA ARG A 364 -13.24 -9.37 6.86
C ARG A 364 -13.22 -9.39 5.33
N MET A 365 -12.10 -9.81 4.75
CA MET A 365 -11.91 -9.92 3.29
C MET A 365 -12.37 -11.27 2.73
N MET A 366 -12.38 -12.32 3.54
CA MET A 366 -12.82 -13.66 3.13
C MET A 366 -13.23 -14.49 4.35
N PRO A 367 -14.07 -15.54 4.17
CA PRO A 367 -14.38 -16.49 5.23
C PRO A 367 -13.12 -17.20 5.76
N GLU A 368 -13.11 -17.55 7.05
CA GLU A 368 -11.98 -18.21 7.72
C GLU A 368 -11.57 -19.52 7.03
N ASN A 369 -12.55 -20.32 6.63
CA ASN A 369 -12.27 -21.58 5.92
C ASN A 369 -11.59 -21.35 4.56
N VAL A 370 -11.94 -20.27 3.85
CA VAL A 370 -11.30 -19.88 2.58
C VAL A 370 -9.84 -19.49 2.85
N ALA A 371 -9.61 -18.64 3.87
CA ALA A 371 -8.27 -18.23 4.27
C ALA A 371 -7.38 -19.44 4.62
N LYS A 372 -7.89 -20.41 5.39
CA LYS A 372 -7.13 -21.61 5.77
C LYS A 372 -6.75 -22.49 4.58
N VAL A 373 -7.63 -22.60 3.59
CA VAL A 373 -7.28 -23.32 2.35
C VAL A 373 -6.20 -22.55 1.58
N LEU A 374 -6.33 -21.23 1.43
CA LEU A 374 -5.30 -20.41 0.78
C LEU A 374 -3.95 -20.47 1.50
N GLN A 375 -3.94 -20.51 2.84
CA GLN A 375 -2.71 -20.71 3.63
C GLN A 375 -2.02 -22.01 3.23
N SER A 376 -2.77 -23.11 3.12
CA SER A 376 -2.22 -24.40 2.70
C SER A 376 -1.70 -24.38 1.26
N LEU A 377 -2.46 -23.79 0.33
CA LEU A 377 -2.08 -23.69 -1.08
C LEU A 377 -0.81 -22.85 -1.27
N LEU A 378 -0.74 -21.67 -0.67
CA LEU A 378 0.43 -20.78 -0.77
C LEU A 378 1.67 -21.36 -0.09
N ARG A 379 1.48 -22.15 0.98
CA ARG A 379 2.59 -22.89 1.60
C ARG A 379 3.08 -24.02 0.69
N SER A 380 2.16 -24.73 0.04
CA SER A 380 2.48 -25.78 -0.94
C SER A 380 3.22 -25.18 -2.15
N ASP A 381 2.82 -24.00 -2.64
CA ASP A 381 3.50 -23.31 -3.75
C ASP A 381 5.00 -23.16 -3.47
N VAL A 382 5.35 -22.62 -2.31
CA VAL A 382 6.76 -22.40 -1.93
C VAL A 382 7.48 -23.71 -1.64
N ALA A 383 6.85 -24.63 -0.92
CA ALA A 383 7.49 -25.87 -0.47
C ALA A 383 7.71 -26.88 -1.60
N THR A 384 6.84 -26.90 -2.61
CA THR A 384 6.79 -27.95 -3.63
C THR A 384 7.19 -27.48 -5.02
N TYR A 385 6.78 -26.26 -5.39
CA TYR A 385 6.88 -25.77 -6.77
C TYR A 385 7.97 -24.71 -6.97
N TYR A 386 8.38 -23.98 -5.92
CA TYR A 386 9.48 -23.04 -6.04
C TYR A 386 10.83 -23.71 -5.78
N ARG A 387 11.90 -23.07 -6.24
CA ARG A 387 13.24 -23.53 -5.93
C ARG A 387 13.45 -23.55 -4.41
N SER A 388 14.07 -24.61 -3.90
CA SER A 388 14.26 -24.81 -2.46
C SER A 388 15.13 -23.73 -1.77
N ASP A 389 15.89 -22.96 -2.56
CA ASP A 389 16.74 -21.86 -2.11
C ASP A 389 16.11 -20.46 -2.28
N MET A 390 14.85 -20.40 -2.75
CA MET A 390 14.19 -19.11 -3.01
C MET A 390 13.94 -18.33 -1.73
N PHE A 391 13.52 -19.02 -0.66
CA PHE A 391 13.29 -18.41 0.66
C PHE A 391 13.91 -19.28 1.75
N PRO A 392 14.44 -18.67 2.83
CA PRO A 392 14.90 -19.42 3.99
C PRO A 392 13.78 -20.21 4.64
N SER A 393 14.05 -21.47 5.00
CA SER A 393 13.04 -22.41 5.48
C SER A 393 12.41 -22.03 6.82
N GLU A 394 13.15 -21.33 7.66
CA GLU A 394 12.78 -20.87 9.00
C GLU A 394 11.58 -19.91 9.00
N PHE A 395 11.39 -19.16 7.91
CA PHE A 395 10.26 -18.23 7.79
C PHE A 395 8.94 -18.91 7.44
N GLN A 396 8.99 -20.13 6.93
CA GLN A 396 7.81 -20.86 6.44
C GLN A 396 6.99 -20.02 5.46
N VAL A 397 7.67 -19.42 4.48
CA VAL A 397 7.06 -18.49 3.54
C VAL A 397 5.91 -19.13 2.77
N CYS A 398 4.80 -18.41 2.69
CA CYS A 398 3.63 -18.64 1.87
C CYS A 398 3.56 -17.53 0.84
N ALA A 399 3.71 -17.78 -0.45
CA ALA A 399 3.82 -16.71 -1.43
C ALA A 399 3.37 -17.12 -2.82
N LYS A 400 3.00 -16.11 -3.61
CA LYS A 400 2.76 -16.23 -5.04
C LYS A 400 3.65 -15.27 -5.81
N THR A 401 4.41 -15.78 -6.78
CA THR A 401 5.12 -14.96 -7.77
C THR A 401 4.18 -14.60 -8.92
N GLY A 402 4.42 -13.44 -9.51
CA GLY A 402 3.68 -12.95 -10.66
C GLY A 402 4.61 -12.42 -11.74
N THR A 403 4.14 -12.49 -12.96
CA THR A 403 4.71 -11.84 -14.13
C THR A 403 3.53 -11.24 -14.85
N ALA A 404 3.53 -9.92 -15.02
CA ALA A 404 2.43 -9.21 -15.64
C ALA A 404 2.88 -8.60 -16.95
N GLU A 405 2.22 -8.98 -18.04
CA GLU A 405 2.43 -8.38 -19.35
C GLU A 405 1.92 -6.94 -19.34
N VAL A 406 2.75 -5.99 -19.74
CA VAL A 406 2.40 -4.56 -19.79
C VAL A 406 2.24 -4.04 -21.23
N GLY A 407 2.44 -4.91 -22.22
CA GLY A 407 2.26 -4.63 -23.64
C GLY A 407 3.34 -3.72 -24.24
N GLY A 408 3.34 -3.60 -25.57
CA GLY A 408 4.35 -2.87 -26.34
C GLY A 408 5.71 -3.57 -26.33
N ASP A 409 6.79 -2.78 -26.46
CA ASP A 409 8.18 -3.28 -26.45
C ASP A 409 8.78 -3.34 -25.02
N LYS A 410 7.95 -3.31 -23.97
CA LYS A 410 8.39 -3.33 -22.59
C LYS A 410 8.51 -4.76 -22.07
N GLU A 411 9.50 -4.98 -21.21
CA GLU A 411 9.57 -6.21 -20.43
C GLU A 411 8.44 -6.27 -19.40
N ASP A 412 8.11 -7.48 -18.96
CA ASP A 412 7.06 -7.74 -18.00
C ASP A 412 7.38 -7.15 -16.63
N THR A 413 6.34 -6.82 -15.85
CA THR A 413 6.47 -6.43 -14.46
C THR A 413 6.50 -7.67 -13.57
N GLY A 414 7.59 -7.82 -12.82
CA GLY A 414 7.79 -8.93 -11.90
C GLY A 414 7.24 -8.64 -10.51
N TRP A 415 6.53 -9.64 -9.94
CA TRP A 415 5.91 -9.56 -8.63
C TRP A 415 6.30 -10.72 -7.73
N VAL A 416 6.36 -10.46 -6.44
CA VAL A 416 6.14 -11.45 -5.40
C VAL A 416 5.27 -10.86 -4.30
N ALA A 417 4.28 -11.62 -3.86
CA ALA A 417 3.42 -11.28 -2.73
C ALA A 417 3.32 -12.50 -1.81
N GLY A 418 3.47 -12.29 -0.50
CA GLY A 418 3.45 -13.40 0.44
C GLY A 418 3.46 -12.97 1.89
N TYR A 419 3.55 -13.97 2.75
CA TYR A 419 3.72 -13.79 4.19
C TYR A 419 4.53 -14.95 4.78
N CYS A 420 5.05 -14.75 5.98
CA CYS A 420 5.73 -15.77 6.78
C CYS A 420 4.74 -16.42 7.73
N ALA A 421 4.58 -17.74 7.66
CA ALA A 421 3.68 -18.49 8.54
C ALA A 421 4.31 -18.82 9.90
N ASN A 422 5.62 -18.60 10.08
CA ASN A 422 6.27 -18.73 11.38
C ASN A 422 5.79 -17.61 12.33
N PRO A 423 5.18 -17.93 13.49
CA PRO A 423 4.67 -16.94 14.44
C PRO A 423 5.74 -15.97 15.00
N GLU A 424 7.00 -16.36 15.00
CA GLU A 424 8.10 -15.52 15.47
C GLU A 424 8.48 -14.45 14.43
N THR A 425 8.03 -14.59 13.19
CA THR A 425 8.33 -13.68 12.07
C THR A 425 7.04 -13.37 11.29
N PRO A 426 6.05 -12.69 11.90
CA PRO A 426 4.71 -12.53 11.35
C PRO A 426 4.67 -11.42 10.28
N TYR A 427 5.45 -11.56 9.23
CA TYR A 427 5.60 -10.52 8.20
C TYR A 427 4.82 -10.86 6.94
N ALA A 428 4.08 -9.89 6.41
CA ALA A 428 3.54 -9.96 5.06
C ALA A 428 4.24 -8.91 4.18
N PHE A 429 4.49 -9.26 2.93
CA PHE A 429 5.35 -8.48 2.04
C PHE A 429 4.88 -8.51 0.60
N VAL A 430 5.22 -7.44 -0.12
CA VAL A 430 5.10 -7.34 -1.58
C VAL A 430 6.35 -6.67 -2.14
N VAL A 431 6.85 -7.22 -3.23
CA VAL A 431 7.87 -6.60 -4.08
C VAL A 431 7.37 -6.56 -5.51
N VAL A 432 7.49 -5.40 -6.13
CA VAL A 432 7.17 -5.14 -7.55
C VAL A 432 8.38 -4.54 -8.23
N VAL A 433 8.72 -5.06 -9.40
CA VAL A 433 9.82 -4.53 -10.24
C VAL A 433 9.28 -4.32 -11.65
N GLU A 434 9.11 -3.04 -12.04
CA GLU A 434 8.70 -2.69 -13.40
C GLU A 434 9.79 -3.11 -14.41
N GLU A 435 9.37 -3.64 -15.54
CA GLU A 435 10.29 -4.09 -16.61
C GLU A 435 11.39 -5.04 -16.08
N GLY A 436 11.04 -5.84 -15.04
CA GLY A 436 11.98 -6.75 -14.36
C GLY A 436 11.92 -8.19 -14.84
N GLY A 437 10.98 -8.52 -15.72
CA GLY A 437 10.74 -9.88 -16.20
C GLY A 437 10.09 -10.76 -15.14
N PHE A 438 10.58 -11.99 -14.97
CA PHE A 438 9.97 -12.95 -14.06
C PHE A 438 10.09 -12.55 -12.58
N GLY A 439 8.97 -12.51 -11.87
CA GLY A 439 8.93 -12.18 -10.44
C GLY A 439 9.79 -13.10 -9.57
N SER A 440 9.91 -14.39 -9.94
CA SER A 440 10.80 -15.34 -9.29
C SER A 440 12.31 -14.99 -9.43
N ALA A 441 12.67 -14.22 -10.45
CA ALA A 441 14.05 -13.83 -10.72
C ALA A 441 14.39 -12.43 -10.21
N CYS A 442 13.44 -11.48 -10.25
CA CYS A 442 13.70 -10.09 -9.89
C CYS A 442 13.13 -9.68 -8.52
N ALA A 443 11.94 -10.16 -8.14
CA ALA A 443 11.23 -9.72 -6.93
C ALA A 443 11.45 -10.66 -5.74
N ALA A 444 11.38 -11.98 -5.94
CA ALA A 444 11.55 -12.95 -4.86
C ALA A 444 12.92 -12.89 -4.16
N PRO A 445 14.06 -12.69 -4.86
CA PRO A 445 15.35 -12.52 -4.19
C PRO A 445 15.43 -11.30 -3.28
N ILE A 446 14.76 -10.19 -3.67
CA ILE A 446 14.69 -8.99 -2.82
C ILE A 446 13.93 -9.30 -1.54
N ALA A 447 12.73 -9.90 -1.63
CA ALA A 447 11.97 -10.31 -0.47
C ALA A 447 12.75 -11.26 0.45
N SER A 448 13.44 -12.25 -0.13
CA SER A 448 14.25 -13.21 0.62
C SER A 448 15.37 -12.55 1.44
N GLN A 449 16.09 -11.60 0.85
CA GLN A 449 17.19 -10.90 1.55
C GLN A 449 16.66 -9.99 2.67
N LEU A 450 15.52 -9.29 2.45
CA LEU A 450 14.90 -8.46 3.49
C LEU A 450 14.41 -9.29 4.68
N LEU A 451 13.82 -10.46 4.41
CA LEU A 451 13.42 -11.39 5.48
C LEU A 451 14.64 -11.87 6.29
N GLN A 452 15.75 -12.18 5.62
CA GLN A 452 17.00 -12.57 6.30
C GLN A 452 17.53 -11.46 7.20
N GLN A 453 17.49 -10.20 6.76
CA GLN A 453 17.92 -9.07 7.58
C GLN A 453 17.03 -8.89 8.83
N LEU A 454 15.74 -9.17 8.74
CA LEU A 454 14.82 -9.10 9.89
C LEU A 454 15.03 -10.23 10.91
N ALA A 455 15.68 -11.32 10.53
CA ALA A 455 15.97 -12.42 11.43
C ALA A 455 17.26 -12.21 12.24
N GLY A 456 18.08 -11.20 11.92
CA GLY A 456 19.33 -10.84 12.59
C GLY A 456 20.53 -11.49 11.95
#